data_c24fdd88931d7f9b2e5fe446ed28a314
#
_entry.id   c24fdd88931d7f9b2e5fe446ed28a314
#
_cell.length_a   1.000
_cell.length_b   1.000
_cell.length_c   1.000
_cell.angle_alpha   90.00
_cell.angle_beta   90.00
_cell.angle_gamma   90.00
#
_symmetry.space_group_name_H-M   'P 1'
#
loop_
_entity.id
_entity.type
_entity.pdbx_description
1 polymer ?
#
loop_
_entity_poly.entity_id
_entity_poly.type
_entity_poly.pdbx_seq_one_letter_code
_entity_poly.pdbx_strand_id
1 'polypeptide(L)'
;MNCYDIAVIGGGVVGAEIARRLTDYSLKVALIEKCADVAEGGASKANSGIVHAGFDCHVGTLKAKVNVLGSKMYPELCERLGVELINCGALVVGREEDLPKIRTLYEQGIANGVEDLEIVGRDVIEKYLPTVHEDIKYALHAKTSSIISPYYATIAMAEEAALNGCEFFFNSKVEKIERKDGVYEITAGDNVICAKAVVNAAGAGSAEINKLVGAEEFPLRFARGEYMLLDQIGRAHV
;
A
#
# COMPACT_ATOMS: atom_id res chain seq x y z
N MET A 1 5.09 -18.77 -29.33
CA MET A 1 4.73 -17.58 -28.53
C MET A 1 5.91 -17.19 -27.65
N ASN A 2 6.25 -15.90 -27.60
CA ASN A 2 7.22 -15.44 -26.62
C ASN A 2 6.56 -15.48 -25.24
N CYS A 3 7.09 -16.32 -24.32
CA CYS A 3 6.56 -16.46 -22.98
C CYS A 3 7.31 -15.53 -22.04
N TYR A 4 6.58 -14.85 -21.16
CA TYR A 4 7.16 -14.10 -20.04
C TYR A 4 7.66 -15.05 -18.96
N ASP A 5 8.65 -14.63 -18.21
CA ASP A 5 9.07 -15.38 -17.04
C ASP A 5 8.02 -15.23 -15.94
N ILE A 6 7.50 -14.00 -15.75
CA ILE A 6 6.49 -13.69 -14.74
C ILE A 6 5.43 -12.74 -15.31
N ALA A 7 4.16 -13.06 -15.08
CA ALA A 7 3.04 -12.15 -15.27
C ALA A 7 2.50 -11.68 -13.92
N VAL A 8 2.44 -10.38 -13.71
CA VAL A 8 1.88 -9.72 -12.52
C VAL A 8 0.46 -9.23 -12.86
N ILE A 9 -0.55 -9.69 -12.13
CA ILE A 9 -1.94 -9.31 -12.36
C ILE A 9 -2.35 -8.24 -11.35
N GLY A 10 -2.62 -7.03 -11.82
CA GLY A 10 -3.04 -5.86 -11.07
C GLY A 10 -2.00 -4.74 -11.05
N GLY A 11 -2.35 -3.57 -11.57
CA GLY A 11 -1.55 -2.34 -11.64
C GLY A 11 -1.68 -1.40 -10.43
N GLY A 12 -2.07 -1.92 -9.27
CA GLY A 12 -2.01 -1.18 -8.00
C GLY A 12 -0.59 -1.12 -7.43
N VAL A 13 -0.40 -0.41 -6.30
CA VAL A 13 0.91 -0.21 -5.66
C VAL A 13 1.68 -1.52 -5.42
N VAL A 14 1.00 -2.59 -5.06
CA VAL A 14 1.64 -3.90 -4.82
C VAL A 14 2.15 -4.50 -6.13
N GLY A 15 1.34 -4.50 -7.18
CA GLY A 15 1.75 -5.04 -8.48
C GLY A 15 2.82 -4.21 -9.15
N ALA A 16 2.72 -2.87 -9.09
CA ALA A 16 3.72 -1.96 -9.63
C ALA A 16 5.09 -2.16 -8.94
N GLU A 17 5.13 -2.25 -7.60
CA GLU A 17 6.37 -2.50 -6.87
C GLU A 17 6.95 -3.89 -7.14
N ILE A 18 6.10 -4.93 -7.22
CA ILE A 18 6.56 -6.27 -7.59
C ILE A 18 7.15 -6.28 -8.99
N ALA A 19 6.46 -5.68 -9.98
CA ALA A 19 6.97 -5.59 -11.35
C ALA A 19 8.31 -4.84 -11.39
N ARG A 20 8.40 -3.68 -10.70
CA ARG A 20 9.63 -2.91 -10.57
C ARG A 20 10.80 -3.75 -10.02
N ARG A 21 10.56 -4.47 -8.91
CA ARG A 21 11.59 -5.31 -8.28
C ARG A 21 11.99 -6.51 -9.13
N LEU A 22 11.07 -7.06 -9.90
CA LEU A 22 11.38 -8.16 -10.82
C LEU A 22 12.26 -7.72 -11.99
N THR A 23 12.15 -6.47 -12.41
CA THR A 23 13.00 -5.91 -13.47
C THR A 23 14.44 -5.62 -13.03
N ASP A 24 14.75 -5.69 -11.73
CA ASP A 24 16.14 -5.69 -11.24
C ASP A 24 16.90 -6.98 -11.67
N TYR A 25 16.18 -8.00 -12.18
CA TYR A 25 16.72 -9.28 -12.62
C TYR A 25 16.56 -9.44 -14.15
N SER A 26 17.32 -10.35 -14.75
CA SER A 26 17.22 -10.67 -16.18
C SER A 26 15.96 -11.51 -16.49
N LEU A 27 14.78 -10.97 -16.14
CA LEU A 27 13.48 -11.60 -16.32
C LEU A 27 12.65 -10.81 -17.33
N LYS A 28 11.87 -11.53 -18.15
CA LYS A 28 10.82 -10.92 -18.97
C LYS A 28 9.54 -10.83 -18.11
N VAL A 29 9.15 -9.61 -17.77
CA VAL A 29 8.01 -9.33 -16.89
C VAL A 29 6.88 -8.69 -17.68
N ALA A 30 5.65 -9.18 -17.46
CA ALA A 30 4.43 -8.55 -17.93
C ALA A 30 3.59 -8.07 -16.73
N LEU A 31 3.01 -6.88 -16.81
CA LEU A 31 2.00 -6.41 -15.88
C LEU A 31 0.67 -6.27 -16.61
N ILE A 32 -0.38 -6.91 -16.07
CA ILE A 32 -1.72 -6.96 -16.67
C ILE A 32 -2.69 -6.17 -15.79
N GLU A 33 -3.27 -5.10 -16.32
CA GLU A 33 -4.21 -4.23 -15.60
C GLU A 33 -5.52 -4.11 -16.38
N LYS A 34 -6.64 -4.22 -15.67
CA LYS A 34 -7.99 -4.14 -16.26
C LYS A 34 -8.40 -2.73 -16.65
N CYS A 35 -7.82 -1.71 -16.00
CA CYS A 35 -8.09 -0.30 -16.25
C CYS A 35 -7.17 0.25 -17.34
N ALA A 36 -7.40 1.49 -17.76
CA ALA A 36 -6.64 2.15 -18.79
C ALA A 36 -5.24 2.60 -18.32
N ASP A 37 -5.02 2.63 -17.00
CA ASP A 37 -3.74 3.01 -16.41
C ASP A 37 -3.54 2.33 -15.03
N VAL A 38 -2.30 2.39 -14.52
CA VAL A 38 -1.97 1.95 -13.16
C VAL A 38 -2.69 2.82 -12.12
N ALA A 39 -2.92 2.27 -10.95
CA ALA A 39 -3.61 2.93 -9.83
C ALA A 39 -5.04 3.43 -10.12
N GLU A 40 -5.59 3.26 -11.32
CA GLU A 40 -6.86 3.89 -11.70
C GLU A 40 -8.06 3.31 -10.95
N GLY A 41 -8.17 2.01 -10.83
CA GLY A 41 -9.39 1.31 -10.40
C GLY A 41 -9.39 0.76 -8.97
N GLY A 42 -8.39 1.05 -8.15
CA GLY A 42 -8.18 0.39 -6.87
C GLY A 42 -7.92 1.31 -5.68
N ALA A 43 -7.63 0.71 -4.52
CA ALA A 43 -7.32 1.44 -3.30
C ALA A 43 -6.02 2.28 -3.38
N SER A 44 -5.15 2.01 -4.35
CA SER A 44 -3.88 2.76 -4.53
C SER A 44 -4.09 4.21 -4.96
N LYS A 45 -5.22 4.54 -5.60
CA LYS A 45 -5.58 5.92 -5.98
C LYS A 45 -6.21 6.70 -4.82
N ALA A 46 -7.02 6.03 -4.01
CA ALA A 46 -7.88 6.66 -3.02
C ALA A 46 -7.63 6.08 -1.62
N ASN A 47 -6.64 6.64 -0.96
CA ASN A 47 -6.31 6.36 0.44
C ASN A 47 -5.66 7.60 1.06
N SER A 48 -5.38 7.57 2.37
CA SER A 48 -4.83 8.71 3.12
C SER A 48 -3.34 8.97 2.87
N GLY A 49 -2.65 8.12 2.13
CA GLY A 49 -1.21 8.27 1.85
C GLY A 49 -0.31 8.09 3.07
N ILE A 50 -0.80 7.52 4.15
CA ILE A 50 -0.02 7.35 5.37
C ILE A 50 0.94 6.17 5.22
N VAL A 51 2.24 6.45 5.40
CA VAL A 51 3.25 5.44 5.64
C VAL A 51 3.25 5.14 7.14
N HIS A 52 2.49 4.12 7.52
CA HIS A 52 2.28 3.74 8.91
C HIS A 52 3.55 3.17 9.55
N ALA A 53 3.87 3.61 10.79
CA ALA A 53 5.01 3.08 11.54
C ALA A 53 4.87 1.60 11.95
N GLY A 54 3.63 1.09 12.13
CA GLY A 54 3.35 -0.31 12.45
C GLY A 54 2.91 -0.60 13.89
N PHE A 55 2.57 0.42 14.66
CA PHE A 55 2.19 0.27 16.06
C PHE A 55 0.79 -0.35 16.26
N ASP A 56 -0.10 -0.26 15.27
CA ASP A 56 -1.49 -0.72 15.33
C ASP A 56 -1.68 -2.18 14.87
N CYS A 57 -0.63 -2.82 14.38
CA CYS A 57 -0.69 -4.19 13.89
C CYS A 57 -0.52 -5.21 15.03
N HIS A 58 -1.35 -6.26 15.05
CA HIS A 58 -1.23 -7.32 16.05
C HIS A 58 0.15 -7.98 16.01
N VAL A 59 0.77 -8.08 17.17
CA VAL A 59 2.11 -8.66 17.35
C VAL A 59 2.18 -10.09 16.81
N GLY A 60 3.29 -10.42 16.15
CA GLY A 60 3.54 -11.76 15.59
C GLY A 60 2.88 -12.03 14.24
N THR A 61 2.08 -11.10 13.70
CA THR A 61 1.47 -11.26 12.38
C THR A 61 2.42 -10.87 11.25
N LEU A 62 2.22 -11.47 10.06
CA LEU A 62 2.94 -11.05 8.86
C LEU A 62 2.70 -9.57 8.57
N LYS A 63 1.46 -9.07 8.78
CA LYS A 63 1.10 -7.66 8.61
C LYS A 63 2.00 -6.74 9.46
N ALA A 64 2.21 -7.07 10.73
CA ALA A 64 3.10 -6.29 11.61
C ALA A 64 4.53 -6.25 11.07
N LYS A 65 5.07 -7.42 10.71
CA LYS A 65 6.43 -7.55 10.16
C LYS A 65 6.62 -6.72 8.89
N VAL A 66 5.74 -6.88 7.89
CA VAL A 66 5.89 -6.19 6.60
C VAL A 66 5.57 -4.70 6.70
N ASN A 67 4.69 -4.28 7.64
CA ASN A 67 4.43 -2.88 7.87
C ASN A 67 5.67 -2.13 8.37
N VAL A 68 6.33 -2.62 9.43
CA VAL A 68 7.54 -2.01 9.99
C VAL A 68 8.68 -2.01 8.96
N LEU A 69 8.89 -3.13 8.24
CA LEU A 69 9.90 -3.19 7.18
C LEU A 69 9.60 -2.21 6.05
N GLY A 70 8.36 -2.16 5.58
CA GLY A 70 7.93 -1.25 4.52
C GLY A 70 8.12 0.21 4.92
N SER A 71 7.72 0.59 6.16
CA SER A 71 7.93 1.93 6.68
C SER A 71 9.40 2.37 6.60
N LYS A 72 10.33 1.49 6.97
CA LYS A 72 11.78 1.74 6.90
C LYS A 72 12.33 1.85 5.47
N MET A 73 11.68 1.21 4.50
CA MET A 73 12.11 1.21 3.09
C MET A 73 11.61 2.45 2.32
N TYR A 74 10.52 3.05 2.74
CA TYR A 74 9.89 4.15 2.00
C TYR A 74 10.78 5.38 1.80
N PRO A 75 11.59 5.86 2.76
CA PRO A 75 12.44 7.03 2.55
C PRO A 75 13.41 6.86 1.38
N GLU A 76 14.15 5.76 1.33
CA GLU A 76 15.09 5.46 0.25
C GLU A 76 14.37 5.24 -1.08
N LEU A 77 13.24 4.52 -1.05
CA LEU A 77 12.42 4.28 -2.24
C LEU A 77 11.89 5.59 -2.82
N CYS A 78 11.36 6.47 -1.98
CA CYS A 78 10.82 7.76 -2.42
C CYS A 78 11.91 8.68 -2.99
N GLU A 79 13.09 8.72 -2.38
CA GLU A 79 14.26 9.45 -2.89
C GLU A 79 14.64 8.92 -4.29
N ARG A 80 14.77 7.61 -4.45
CA ARG A 80 15.10 6.96 -5.73
C ARG A 80 14.08 7.27 -6.81
N LEU A 81 12.80 7.25 -6.48
CA LEU A 81 11.70 7.45 -7.44
C LEU A 81 11.35 8.94 -7.65
N GLY A 82 11.98 9.87 -6.94
CA GLY A 82 11.62 11.28 -6.98
C GLY A 82 10.22 11.58 -6.46
N VAL A 83 9.69 10.75 -5.55
CA VAL A 83 8.38 10.93 -4.91
C VAL A 83 8.56 11.68 -3.60
N GLU A 84 7.80 12.76 -3.41
CA GLU A 84 7.84 13.50 -2.16
C GLU A 84 7.33 12.65 -0.99
N LEU A 85 8.14 12.55 0.07
CA LEU A 85 7.78 11.94 1.35
C LEU A 85 7.92 13.00 2.44
N ILE A 86 6.84 13.25 3.15
CA ILE A 86 6.80 14.21 4.26
C ILE A 86 6.81 13.44 5.57
N ASN A 87 7.93 13.48 6.28
CA ASN A 87 8.03 12.89 7.62
C ASN A 87 7.43 13.85 8.65
N CYS A 88 6.10 13.76 8.83
CA CYS A 88 5.34 14.61 9.74
C CYS A 88 5.01 13.92 11.08
N GLY A 89 5.35 12.64 11.23
CA GLY A 89 4.90 11.84 12.36
C GLY A 89 3.39 11.55 12.33
N ALA A 90 2.92 10.85 13.36
CA ALA A 90 1.49 10.62 13.60
C ALA A 90 1.18 10.70 15.10
N LEU A 91 0.04 11.29 15.45
CA LEU A 91 -0.47 11.37 16.80
C LEU A 91 -1.78 10.60 16.91
N VAL A 92 -1.83 9.58 17.79
CA VAL A 92 -3.08 8.95 18.21
C VAL A 92 -3.50 9.59 19.52
N VAL A 93 -4.39 10.57 19.44
CA VAL A 93 -4.79 11.40 20.57
C VAL A 93 -5.89 10.72 21.39
N GLY A 94 -5.91 11.00 22.69
CA GLY A 94 -6.91 10.48 23.61
C GLY A 94 -7.12 11.34 24.84
N ARG A 95 -8.25 11.11 25.50
CA ARG A 95 -8.61 11.70 26.79
C ARG A 95 -7.92 10.93 27.92
N GLU A 96 -8.15 11.36 29.17
CA GLU A 96 -7.62 10.68 30.35
C GLU A 96 -8.02 9.18 30.39
N GLU A 97 -9.27 8.89 30.11
CA GLU A 97 -9.80 7.52 30.10
C GLU A 97 -9.23 6.63 28.97
N ASP A 98 -8.64 7.22 27.93
CA ASP A 98 -8.05 6.47 26.82
C ASP A 98 -6.57 6.09 27.04
N LEU A 99 -5.94 6.58 28.12
CA LEU A 99 -4.55 6.29 28.43
C LEU A 99 -4.22 4.79 28.46
N PRO A 100 -5.06 3.88 29.00
CA PRO A 100 -4.79 2.44 28.93
C PRO A 100 -4.70 1.90 27.49
N LYS A 101 -5.56 2.39 26.56
CA LYS A 101 -5.53 2.00 25.15
C LYS A 101 -4.27 2.53 24.47
N ILE A 102 -3.88 3.78 24.76
CA ILE A 102 -2.65 4.38 24.25
C ILE A 102 -1.42 3.58 24.69
N ARG A 103 -1.39 3.13 25.97
CA ARG A 103 -0.31 2.25 26.46
C ARG A 103 -0.27 0.90 25.75
N THR A 104 -1.42 0.29 25.50
CA THR A 104 -1.50 -0.96 24.74
C THR A 104 -0.94 -0.79 23.34
N LEU A 105 -1.28 0.30 22.64
CA LEU A 105 -0.73 0.59 21.32
C LEU A 105 0.78 0.85 21.38
N TYR A 106 1.27 1.54 22.40
CA TYR A 106 2.70 1.74 22.61
C TYR A 106 3.44 0.42 22.80
N GLU A 107 2.98 -0.43 23.72
CA GLU A 107 3.59 -1.73 24.00
C GLU A 107 3.59 -2.63 22.75
N GLN A 108 2.47 -2.64 22.02
CA GLN A 108 2.34 -3.36 20.76
C GLN A 108 3.33 -2.83 19.69
N GLY A 109 3.47 -1.52 19.59
CA GLY A 109 4.42 -0.90 18.66
C GLY A 109 5.87 -1.24 19.00
N ILE A 110 6.25 -1.19 20.26
CA ILE A 110 7.59 -1.62 20.73
C ILE A 110 7.82 -3.09 20.41
N ALA A 111 6.85 -3.96 20.69
CA ALA A 111 6.94 -5.39 20.39
C ALA A 111 7.04 -5.68 18.86
N ASN A 112 6.47 -4.83 18.03
CA ASN A 112 6.58 -4.90 16.57
C ASN A 112 7.91 -4.33 16.03
N GLY A 113 8.72 -3.66 16.87
CA GLY A 113 9.99 -3.05 16.49
C GLY A 113 9.85 -1.66 15.85
N VAL A 114 8.80 -0.91 16.21
CA VAL A 114 8.63 0.49 15.82
C VAL A 114 9.63 1.35 16.59
N GLU A 115 10.41 2.15 15.87
CA GLU A 115 11.37 3.09 16.43
C GLU A 115 10.72 4.45 16.72
N ASP A 116 11.31 5.23 17.64
CA ASP A 116 10.89 6.59 17.97
C ASP A 116 9.38 6.72 18.28
N LEU A 117 8.88 5.79 19.09
CA LEU A 117 7.52 5.76 19.58
C LEU A 117 7.48 6.22 21.04
N GLU A 118 6.63 7.18 21.37
CA GLU A 118 6.54 7.73 22.73
C GLU A 118 5.09 8.06 23.11
N ILE A 119 4.79 8.03 24.41
CA ILE A 119 3.53 8.58 24.95
C ILE A 119 3.83 9.99 25.41
N VAL A 120 3.09 10.97 24.89
CA VAL A 120 3.30 12.40 25.14
C VAL A 120 2.09 13.02 25.80
N GLY A 121 2.33 14.08 26.56
CA GLY A 121 1.33 14.91 27.19
C GLY A 121 0.87 16.08 26.30
N ARG A 122 -0.02 16.88 26.86
CA ARG A 122 -0.65 18.01 26.20
C ARG A 122 0.33 19.05 25.66
N ASP A 123 1.39 19.32 26.37
CA ASP A 123 2.44 20.27 26.00
C ASP A 123 3.12 19.95 24.68
N VAL A 124 3.23 18.66 24.35
CA VAL A 124 3.75 18.20 23.05
C VAL A 124 2.66 18.22 21.99
N ILE A 125 1.44 17.76 22.35
CA ILE A 125 0.30 17.70 21.43
C ILE A 125 0.01 19.10 20.84
N GLU A 126 0.00 20.14 21.67
CA GLU A 126 -0.29 21.52 21.26
C GLU A 126 0.72 22.10 20.26
N LYS A 127 1.96 21.60 20.21
CA LYS A 127 2.95 22.00 19.21
C LYS A 127 2.56 21.56 17.80
N TYR A 128 1.88 20.41 17.67
CA TYR A 128 1.43 19.86 16.39
C TYR A 128 -0.04 20.21 16.09
N LEU A 129 -0.87 20.33 17.12
CA LEU A 129 -2.31 20.56 17.05
C LEU A 129 -2.70 21.71 18.00
N PRO A 130 -2.41 22.99 17.65
CA PRO A 130 -2.65 24.14 18.54
C PRO A 130 -4.12 24.33 18.93
N THR A 131 -5.05 23.82 18.11
CA THR A 131 -6.50 23.94 18.30
C THR A 131 -7.16 22.65 18.81
N VAL A 132 -6.37 21.73 19.36
CA VAL A 132 -6.91 20.47 19.89
C VAL A 132 -7.83 20.74 21.08
N HIS A 133 -8.95 19.99 21.13
CA HIS A 133 -9.94 20.12 22.21
C HIS A 133 -9.29 19.91 23.59
N GLU A 134 -9.75 20.65 24.60
CA GLU A 134 -9.18 20.67 25.96
C GLU A 134 -9.21 19.31 26.68
N ASP A 135 -10.15 18.43 26.33
CA ASP A 135 -10.26 17.09 26.89
C ASP A 135 -9.12 16.14 26.45
N ILE A 136 -8.43 16.47 25.39
CA ILE A 136 -7.30 15.65 24.91
C ILE A 136 -6.10 15.89 25.84
N LYS A 137 -5.63 14.81 26.47
CA LYS A 137 -4.57 14.85 27.48
C LYS A 137 -3.30 14.12 27.07
N TYR A 138 -3.44 13.03 26.33
CA TYR A 138 -2.34 12.16 25.94
C TYR A 138 -2.36 11.85 24.45
N ALA A 139 -1.22 11.52 23.91
CA ALA A 139 -1.11 10.92 22.58
C ALA A 139 -0.01 9.87 22.52
N LEU A 140 -0.21 8.88 21.67
CA LEU A 140 0.89 8.08 21.13
C LEU A 140 1.49 8.86 19.96
N HIS A 141 2.77 9.21 20.04
CA HIS A 141 3.51 9.88 18.98
C HIS A 141 4.44 8.90 18.28
N ALA A 142 4.14 8.60 17.04
CA ALA A 142 4.97 7.78 16.15
C ALA A 142 5.73 8.69 15.20
N LYS A 143 6.97 9.04 15.55
CA LYS A 143 7.79 10.03 14.82
C LYS A 143 8.19 9.56 13.42
N THR A 144 8.26 8.24 13.20
CA THR A 144 8.66 7.64 11.93
C THR A 144 7.52 7.54 10.91
N SER A 145 6.28 7.87 11.29
CA SER A 145 5.17 7.94 10.36
C SER A 145 5.34 9.10 9.38
N SER A 146 4.97 8.87 8.13
CA SER A 146 5.11 9.85 7.06
C SER A 146 3.86 9.88 6.19
N ILE A 147 3.75 10.84 5.30
CA ILE A 147 2.74 10.89 4.25
C ILE A 147 3.39 11.00 2.88
N ILE A 148 2.75 10.40 1.90
CA ILE A 148 3.12 10.45 0.48
C ILE A 148 1.88 10.67 -0.38
N SER A 149 2.07 11.00 -1.65
CA SER A 149 1.02 10.81 -2.64
C SER A 149 1.00 9.34 -3.08
N PRO A 150 -0.01 8.54 -2.67
CA PRO A 150 -0.04 7.10 -3.01
C PRO A 150 -0.22 6.87 -4.52
N TYR A 151 -0.90 7.80 -5.18
CA TYR A 151 -1.10 7.77 -6.63
C TYR A 151 0.23 7.97 -7.37
N TYR A 152 0.97 9.03 -7.07
CA TYR A 152 2.28 9.29 -7.68
C TYR A 152 3.30 8.21 -7.36
N ALA A 153 3.32 7.68 -6.14
CA ALA A 153 4.20 6.58 -5.79
C ALA A 153 3.94 5.34 -6.65
N THR A 154 2.66 5.00 -6.89
CA THR A 154 2.30 3.85 -7.74
C THR A 154 2.72 4.08 -9.19
N ILE A 155 2.51 5.28 -9.73
CA ILE A 155 2.94 5.64 -11.10
C ILE A 155 4.46 5.55 -11.22
N ALA A 156 5.21 6.16 -10.31
CA ALA A 156 6.66 6.17 -10.36
C ALA A 156 7.28 4.76 -10.30
N MET A 157 6.70 3.86 -9.48
CA MET A 157 7.07 2.44 -9.47
C MET A 157 6.82 1.76 -10.83
N ALA A 158 5.65 2.02 -11.44
CA ALA A 158 5.30 1.44 -12.73
C ALA A 158 6.17 2.01 -13.88
N GLU A 159 6.47 3.30 -13.85
CA GLU A 159 7.36 3.94 -14.84
C GLU A 159 8.77 3.37 -14.76
N GLU A 160 9.34 3.20 -13.57
CA GLU A 160 10.66 2.55 -13.43
C GLU A 160 10.62 1.12 -13.93
N ALA A 161 9.55 0.35 -13.66
CA ALA A 161 9.39 -0.99 -14.20
C ALA A 161 9.35 -0.99 -15.75
N ALA A 162 8.61 -0.03 -16.34
CA ALA A 162 8.52 0.12 -17.80
C ALA A 162 9.87 0.48 -18.42
N LEU A 163 10.60 1.44 -17.83
CA LEU A 163 11.95 1.83 -18.26
C LEU A 163 12.94 0.67 -18.22
N ASN A 164 12.75 -0.26 -17.29
CA ASN A 164 13.56 -1.47 -17.15
C ASN A 164 13.02 -2.67 -17.95
N GLY A 165 12.05 -2.45 -18.86
CA GLY A 165 11.59 -3.45 -19.82
C GLY A 165 10.41 -4.32 -19.38
N CYS A 166 9.67 -3.95 -18.33
CA CYS A 166 8.37 -4.56 -18.04
C CYS A 166 7.36 -4.16 -19.14
N GLU A 167 6.67 -5.13 -19.71
CA GLU A 167 5.59 -4.86 -20.69
C GLU A 167 4.25 -4.72 -19.95
N PHE A 168 3.46 -3.69 -20.33
CA PHE A 168 2.18 -3.39 -19.71
C PHE A 168 1.03 -3.70 -20.66
N PHE A 169 0.03 -4.40 -20.14
CA PHE A 169 -1.23 -4.71 -20.81
C PHE A 169 -2.38 -4.02 -20.08
N PHE A 170 -2.73 -2.84 -20.56
CA PHE A 170 -3.87 -2.06 -20.03
C PHE A 170 -5.19 -2.47 -20.69
N ASN A 171 -6.33 -2.08 -20.10
CA ASN A 171 -7.66 -2.48 -20.54
C ASN A 171 -7.81 -4.01 -20.69
N SER A 172 -7.03 -4.75 -19.92
CA SER A 172 -6.85 -6.20 -20.05
C SER A 172 -7.33 -6.92 -18.80
N LYS A 173 -8.67 -7.00 -18.63
CA LYS A 173 -9.25 -7.77 -17.54
C LYS A 173 -8.94 -9.25 -17.73
N VAL A 174 -8.32 -9.88 -16.75
CA VAL A 174 -8.07 -11.33 -16.77
C VAL A 174 -9.38 -12.07 -16.58
N GLU A 175 -9.72 -12.92 -17.54
CA GLU A 175 -10.97 -13.68 -17.59
C GLU A 175 -10.76 -15.19 -17.43
N LYS A 176 -9.57 -15.66 -17.85
CA LYS A 176 -9.22 -17.08 -17.82
C LYS A 176 -7.73 -17.27 -17.60
N ILE A 177 -7.37 -18.28 -16.82
CA ILE A 177 -5.99 -18.73 -16.63
C ILE A 177 -5.98 -20.25 -16.75
N GLU A 178 -5.22 -20.77 -17.69
CA GLU A 178 -5.05 -22.22 -17.89
C GLU A 178 -3.57 -22.59 -17.77
N ARG A 179 -3.29 -23.73 -17.18
CA ARG A 179 -1.93 -24.28 -17.15
C ARG A 179 -1.80 -25.32 -18.27
N LYS A 180 -0.91 -25.06 -19.23
CA LYS A 180 -0.64 -25.93 -20.38
C LYS A 180 0.87 -26.11 -20.53
N ASP A 181 1.34 -27.32 -20.66
CA ASP A 181 2.76 -27.64 -20.91
C ASP A 181 3.74 -26.95 -19.94
N GLY A 182 3.33 -26.79 -18.66
CA GLY A 182 4.17 -26.20 -17.62
C GLY A 182 4.15 -24.68 -17.53
N VAL A 183 3.45 -24.00 -18.44
CA VAL A 183 3.26 -22.54 -18.45
C VAL A 183 1.80 -22.17 -18.22
N TYR A 184 1.55 -20.91 -17.90
CA TYR A 184 0.22 -20.33 -17.78
C TYR A 184 -0.14 -19.57 -19.06
N GLU A 185 -1.31 -19.88 -19.61
CA GLU A 185 -1.95 -19.11 -20.68
C GLU A 185 -3.05 -18.25 -20.04
N ILE A 186 -2.89 -16.94 -20.16
CA ILE A 186 -3.75 -15.94 -19.51
C ILE A 186 -4.53 -15.21 -20.60
N THR A 187 -5.85 -15.36 -20.60
CA THR A 187 -6.74 -14.59 -21.46
C THR A 187 -7.14 -13.31 -20.71
N ALA A 188 -6.82 -12.16 -21.27
CA ALA A 188 -7.06 -10.85 -20.67
C ALA A 188 -7.53 -9.84 -21.74
N GLY A 189 -8.86 -9.61 -21.82
CA GLY A 189 -9.47 -8.87 -22.92
C GLY A 189 -9.13 -9.50 -24.26
N ASP A 190 -8.61 -8.74 -25.20
CA ASP A 190 -8.19 -9.22 -26.54
C ASP A 190 -6.80 -9.90 -26.54
N ASN A 191 -6.13 -9.98 -25.39
CA ASN A 191 -4.76 -10.49 -25.29
C ASN A 191 -4.75 -11.94 -24.77
N VAL A 192 -3.83 -12.75 -25.32
CA VAL A 192 -3.45 -14.06 -24.78
C VAL A 192 -1.97 -14.01 -24.41
N ILE A 193 -1.69 -14.05 -23.13
CA ILE A 193 -0.37 -13.85 -22.53
C ILE A 193 0.12 -15.17 -21.95
N CYS A 194 1.33 -15.58 -22.36
CA CYS A 194 1.98 -16.79 -21.84
C CYS A 194 3.00 -16.39 -20.75
N ALA A 195 2.97 -17.06 -19.59
CA ALA A 195 3.95 -16.84 -18.53
C ALA A 195 4.32 -18.14 -17.80
N LYS A 196 5.58 -18.24 -17.34
CA LYS A 196 6.06 -19.38 -16.54
C LYS A 196 5.54 -19.35 -15.11
N ALA A 197 5.33 -18.13 -14.58
CA ALA A 197 4.75 -17.91 -13.25
C ALA A 197 3.76 -16.74 -13.28
N VAL A 198 2.80 -16.75 -12.34
CA VAL A 198 1.79 -15.72 -12.19
C VAL A 198 1.83 -15.18 -10.77
N VAL A 199 1.84 -13.87 -10.63
CA VAL A 199 1.70 -13.18 -9.35
C VAL A 199 0.34 -12.51 -9.29
N ASN A 200 -0.47 -12.90 -8.32
CA ASN A 200 -1.76 -12.28 -8.07
C ASN A 200 -1.61 -11.05 -7.17
N ALA A 201 -1.64 -9.86 -7.74
CA ALA A 201 -1.62 -8.57 -7.07
C ALA A 201 -2.91 -7.77 -7.32
N ALA A 202 -4.03 -8.45 -7.63
CA ALA A 202 -5.28 -7.85 -8.07
C ALA A 202 -6.10 -7.17 -6.96
N GLY A 203 -5.53 -6.96 -5.76
CA GLY A 203 -6.19 -6.24 -4.66
C GLY A 203 -7.57 -6.81 -4.32
N ALA A 204 -8.62 -6.00 -4.46
CA ALA A 204 -10.00 -6.44 -4.21
C ALA A 204 -10.46 -7.56 -5.16
N GLY A 205 -9.85 -7.72 -6.33
CA GLY A 205 -10.13 -8.81 -7.27
C GLY A 205 -9.29 -10.08 -7.03
N SER A 206 -8.43 -10.12 -6.02
CA SER A 206 -7.48 -11.23 -5.83
C SER A 206 -8.16 -12.58 -5.58
N ALA A 207 -9.32 -12.61 -4.93
CA ALA A 207 -10.07 -13.84 -4.74
C ALA A 207 -10.60 -14.42 -6.07
N GLU A 208 -11.03 -13.53 -7.01
CA GLU A 208 -11.47 -13.96 -8.35
C GLU A 208 -10.30 -14.56 -9.13
N ILE A 209 -9.14 -13.92 -9.09
CA ILE A 209 -7.93 -14.44 -9.77
C ILE A 209 -7.49 -15.77 -9.17
N ASN A 210 -7.52 -15.93 -7.83
CA ASN A 210 -7.23 -17.22 -7.20
C ASN A 210 -8.13 -18.35 -7.69
N LYS A 211 -9.41 -18.04 -7.86
CA LYS A 211 -10.41 -19.00 -8.37
C LYS A 211 -10.10 -19.43 -9.81
N LEU A 212 -9.64 -18.51 -10.66
CA LEU A 212 -9.26 -18.79 -12.05
C LEU A 212 -8.08 -19.78 -12.17
N VAL A 213 -7.15 -19.76 -11.21
CA VAL A 213 -6.01 -20.70 -11.19
C VAL A 213 -6.29 -21.99 -10.42
N GLY A 214 -7.50 -22.14 -9.85
CA GLY A 214 -7.85 -23.29 -9.01
C GLY A 214 -7.07 -23.35 -7.68
N ALA A 215 -6.58 -22.20 -7.19
CA ALA A 215 -5.91 -22.11 -5.90
C ALA A 215 -6.93 -22.07 -4.75
N GLU A 216 -6.42 -22.24 -3.52
CA GLU A 216 -7.25 -22.18 -2.31
C GLU A 216 -8.05 -20.89 -2.23
N GLU A 217 -9.35 -21.00 -2.00
CA GLU A 217 -10.23 -19.85 -1.84
C GLU A 217 -10.01 -19.21 -0.46
N PHE A 218 -9.98 -17.89 -0.42
CA PHE A 218 -9.93 -17.11 0.82
C PHE A 218 -11.00 -16.02 0.81
N PRO A 219 -11.67 -15.79 1.94
CA PRO A 219 -12.69 -14.75 2.02
C PRO A 219 -12.06 -13.37 2.07
N LEU A 220 -12.52 -12.45 1.23
CA LEU A 220 -12.21 -11.03 1.31
C LEU A 220 -13.31 -10.30 2.08
N ARG A 221 -12.92 -9.50 3.06
CA ARG A 221 -13.80 -8.53 3.72
C ARG A 221 -13.47 -7.15 3.20
N PHE A 222 -14.47 -6.50 2.62
CA PHE A 222 -14.32 -5.14 2.11
C PHE A 222 -14.67 -4.14 3.22
N ALA A 223 -13.78 -3.17 3.45
CA ALA A 223 -14.07 -2.00 4.25
C ALA A 223 -14.04 -0.78 3.33
N ARG A 224 -15.07 0.06 3.40
CA ARG A 224 -15.15 1.33 2.67
C ARG A 224 -14.71 2.44 3.61
N GLY A 225 -13.69 3.21 3.21
CA GLY A 225 -13.35 4.49 3.83
C GLY A 225 -14.09 5.63 3.11
N GLU A 226 -14.64 6.57 3.87
CA GLU A 226 -15.25 7.78 3.33
C GLU A 226 -14.40 8.98 3.76
N TYR A 227 -14.12 9.89 2.83
CA TYR A 227 -13.33 11.09 3.07
C TYR A 227 -14.19 12.32 2.78
N MET A 228 -14.12 13.30 3.67
CA MET A 228 -14.68 14.63 3.44
C MET A 228 -13.54 15.58 3.13
N LEU A 229 -13.56 16.15 1.93
CA LEU A 229 -12.68 17.24 1.54
C LEU A 229 -13.25 18.54 2.06
N LEU A 230 -12.51 19.20 2.96
CA LEU A 230 -12.87 20.54 3.45
C LEU A 230 -12.13 21.58 2.61
N ASP A 231 -12.88 22.47 1.98
CA ASP A 231 -12.31 23.62 1.28
C ASP A 231 -11.83 24.69 2.27
N GLN A 232 -10.87 25.53 1.86
CA GLN A 232 -10.34 26.63 2.67
C GLN A 232 -11.43 27.66 3.07
N ILE A 233 -12.50 27.76 2.32
CA ILE A 233 -13.65 28.62 2.61
C ILE A 233 -14.24 28.34 4.01
N GLY A 234 -14.23 27.09 4.46
CA GLY A 234 -14.73 26.73 5.80
C GLY A 234 -13.83 27.19 6.97
N ARG A 235 -12.63 27.70 6.73
CA ARG A 235 -11.74 28.24 7.76
C ARG A 235 -11.94 29.73 8.07
N ALA A 236 -12.70 30.43 7.24
CA ALA A 236 -12.89 31.88 7.38
C ALA A 236 -13.93 32.29 8.43
N HIS A 237 -14.60 31.33 9.09
CA HIS A 237 -15.71 31.57 10.01
C HIS A 237 -15.59 30.85 11.36
N VAL A 238 -14.36 30.54 11.80
CA VAL A 238 -14.15 30.03 13.15
C VAL A 238 -13.24 30.97 13.92
#